data_dc94dd097d394a0f53fcc71ce5a7edd3
#
_entry.id   dc94dd097d394a0f53fcc71ce5a7edd3
#
_cell.length_a   1.000
_cell.length_b   1.000
_cell.length_c   1.000
_cell.angle_alpha   90.00
_cell.angle_beta   90.00
_cell.angle_gamma   90.00
#
_symmetry.space_group_name_H-M   'P 1'
#
loop_
_entity.id
_entity.type
_entity.pdbx_description
1 polymer ?
#
loop_
_entity_poly.entity_id
_entity_poly.type
_entity_poly.pdbx_seq_one_letter_code
_entity_poly.pdbx_strand_id
1 'polypeptide(L)' 'MSAGLVRLRVKELAEEKGWTLKEVADRSGVGYSTIRNYARSPGMAMVDFAAIHKLARTFDVMIEDLVEILEE' A
#
# COMPACT_ATOMS: atom_id res chain seq x y z
N MET A 1 -18.23 -1.65 15.24
CA MET A 1 -17.83 -0.55 14.40
C MET A 1 -16.36 -0.58 14.13
N SER A 2 -16.00 -0.28 12.97
CA SER A 2 -14.63 -0.47 12.56
C SER A 2 -13.83 0.81 12.50
N ALA A 3 -14.36 1.87 12.52
CA ALA A 3 -13.81 3.20 12.41
C ALA A 3 -12.31 3.27 12.16
N GLY A 4 -11.94 3.75 11.02
CA GLY A 4 -10.57 4.17 10.78
C GLY A 4 -9.58 3.11 10.35
N LEU A 5 -10.03 1.92 10.06
CA LEU A 5 -9.11 0.94 9.52
C LEU A 5 -8.94 1.11 8.03
N VAL A 6 -7.72 0.92 7.55
CA VAL A 6 -7.44 1.00 6.12
C VAL A 6 -6.63 -0.21 5.69
N ARG A 7 -6.74 -0.53 4.42
CA ARG A 7 -5.97 -1.59 3.79
C ARG A 7 -5.35 -1.01 2.53
N LEU A 8 -4.10 -1.35 2.27
CA LEU A 8 -3.43 -0.86 1.07
C LEU A 8 -3.41 -1.95 0.01
N ARG A 9 -3.68 -1.58 -1.22
CA ARG A 9 -3.76 -2.50 -2.34
C ARG A 9 -2.40 -2.77 -2.97
N VAL A 10 -1.37 -2.83 -2.13
CA VAL A 10 0.00 -3.00 -2.62
C VAL A 10 0.17 -4.31 -3.36
N LYS A 11 -0.37 -5.41 -2.79
CA LYS A 11 -0.22 -6.71 -3.42
C LYS A 11 -0.90 -6.76 -4.78
N GLU A 12 -2.13 -6.26 -4.83
CA GLU A 12 -2.91 -6.28 -6.08
C GLU A 12 -2.24 -5.45 -7.16
N LEU A 13 -1.79 -4.25 -6.78
CA LEU A 13 -1.18 -3.35 -7.76
C LEU A 13 0.18 -3.88 -8.23
N ALA A 14 0.93 -4.50 -7.32
CA ALA A 14 2.20 -5.12 -7.70
C ALA A 14 1.95 -6.24 -8.70
N GLU A 15 0.93 -7.06 -8.46
CA GLU A 15 0.60 -8.15 -9.37
C GLU A 15 0.19 -7.63 -10.73
N GLU A 16 -0.57 -6.55 -10.78
CA GLU A 16 -0.96 -5.95 -12.06
C GLU A 16 0.26 -5.50 -12.86
N LYS A 17 1.27 -4.99 -12.19
CA LYS A 17 2.49 -4.51 -12.86
C LYS A 17 3.47 -5.64 -13.15
N GLY A 18 3.25 -6.81 -12.58
CA GLY A 18 4.21 -7.91 -12.69
C GLY A 18 5.44 -7.71 -11.84
N TRP A 19 5.31 -6.95 -10.74
CA TRP A 19 6.43 -6.64 -9.85
C TRP A 19 6.37 -7.48 -8.59
N THR A 20 7.55 -7.87 -8.08
CA THR A 20 7.64 -8.43 -6.74
C THR A 20 7.56 -7.31 -5.72
N LEU A 21 7.32 -7.66 -4.46
CA LEU A 21 7.30 -6.67 -3.40
C LEU A 21 8.66 -6.00 -3.25
N LYS A 22 9.74 -6.74 -3.48
CA LYS A 22 11.06 -6.16 -3.42
C LYS A 22 11.25 -5.10 -4.52
N GLU A 23 10.72 -5.38 -5.70
CA GLU A 23 10.74 -4.42 -6.78
C GLU A 23 9.96 -3.16 -6.43
N VAL A 24 8.81 -3.33 -5.79
CA VAL A 24 8.02 -2.19 -5.34
C VAL A 24 8.83 -1.34 -4.37
N ALA A 25 9.54 -2.00 -3.43
CA ALA A 25 10.37 -1.28 -2.47
C ALA A 25 11.47 -0.51 -3.19
N ASP A 26 12.13 -1.16 -4.14
CA ASP A 26 13.22 -0.52 -4.88
C ASP A 26 12.72 0.68 -5.68
N ARG A 27 11.57 0.54 -6.33
CA ARG A 27 11.05 1.61 -7.19
C ARG A 27 10.48 2.77 -6.38
N SER A 28 9.88 2.48 -5.23
CA SER A 28 9.20 3.51 -4.45
C SER A 28 10.13 4.22 -3.47
N GLY A 29 11.21 3.56 -3.07
CA GLY A 29 12.05 4.08 -2.02
C GLY A 29 11.51 3.80 -0.63
N VAL A 30 10.45 3.02 -0.52
CA VAL A 30 9.89 2.62 0.78
C VAL A 30 10.57 1.32 1.19
N GLY A 31 10.91 1.20 2.47
CA GLY A 31 11.61 0.02 2.96
C GLY A 31 10.84 -1.27 2.70
N TYR A 32 11.57 -2.34 2.42
CA TYR A 32 10.96 -3.61 2.07
C TYR A 32 10.07 -4.16 3.19
N SER A 33 10.51 -4.04 4.44
CA SER A 33 9.71 -4.55 5.55
C SER A 33 8.39 -3.80 5.68
N THR A 34 8.40 -2.50 5.41
CA THR A 34 7.18 -1.71 5.41
C THR A 34 6.25 -2.16 4.28
N ILE A 35 6.82 -2.40 3.09
CA ILE A 35 6.04 -2.89 1.96
C ILE A 35 5.39 -4.23 2.29
N ARG A 36 6.15 -5.15 2.88
CA ARG A 36 5.61 -6.45 3.27
C ARG A 36 4.47 -6.31 4.26
N ASN A 37 4.65 -5.45 5.26
CA ASN A 37 3.61 -5.25 6.26
C ASN A 37 2.34 -4.69 5.62
N TYR A 38 2.49 -3.73 4.73
CA TYR A 38 1.34 -3.14 4.05
C TYR A 38 0.64 -4.16 3.15
N ALA A 39 1.42 -5.01 2.47
CA ALA A 39 0.85 -5.96 1.51
C ALA A 39 0.03 -7.04 2.19
N ARG A 40 0.40 -7.42 3.42
CA ARG A 40 -0.25 -8.56 4.06
C ARG A 40 -1.18 -8.19 5.20
N SER A 41 -1.21 -6.92 5.59
CA SER A 41 -2.07 -6.52 6.69
C SER A 41 -3.51 -6.44 6.23
N PRO A 42 -4.44 -7.11 6.94
CA PRO A 42 -5.84 -7.06 6.54
C PRO A 42 -6.51 -5.74 6.89
N GLY A 43 -5.90 -4.97 7.79
CA GLY A 43 -6.43 -3.66 8.16
C GLY A 43 -5.49 -2.99 9.12
N MET A 44 -5.30 -1.69 8.96
CA MET A 44 -4.34 -0.94 9.77
C MET A 44 -5.00 0.33 10.28
N ALA A 45 -4.70 0.68 11.52
CA ALA A 45 -5.20 1.92 12.11
C ALA A 45 -4.31 3.10 11.75
N MET A 46 -3.04 2.85 11.43
CA MET A 46 -2.09 3.91 11.13
C MET A 46 -1.21 3.50 9.96
N VAL A 47 -0.96 4.46 9.09
CA VAL A 47 -0.03 4.28 7.98
C VAL A 47 0.77 5.56 7.82
N ASP A 48 1.96 5.44 7.24
CA ASP A 48 2.81 6.59 6.99
C ASP A 48 2.36 7.26 5.70
N PHE A 49 1.89 8.50 5.79
CA PHE A 49 1.39 9.22 4.62
C PHE A 49 2.46 9.40 3.56
N ALA A 50 3.71 9.63 3.96
CA ALA A 50 4.79 9.78 2.99
C ALA A 50 4.98 8.50 2.19
N ALA A 51 4.89 7.34 2.86
CA ALA A 51 5.00 6.07 2.16
C ALA A 51 3.82 5.87 1.20
N ILE A 52 2.62 6.24 1.62
CA ILE A 52 1.44 6.15 0.76
C ILE A 52 1.63 7.00 -0.50
N HIS A 53 2.13 8.21 -0.33
CA HIS A 53 2.34 9.11 -1.46
C HIS A 53 3.36 8.52 -2.43
N LYS A 54 4.46 7.99 -1.91
CA LYS A 54 5.49 7.36 -2.75
C LYS A 54 4.95 6.15 -3.49
N LEU A 55 4.15 5.33 -2.82
CA LEU A 55 3.58 4.15 -3.45
C LEU A 55 2.57 4.52 -4.53
N ALA A 56 1.72 5.50 -4.27
CA ALA A 56 0.75 5.94 -5.28
C ALA A 56 1.46 6.43 -6.54
N ARG A 57 2.54 7.18 -6.37
CA ARG A 57 3.31 7.66 -7.52
C ARG A 57 3.99 6.51 -8.23
N THR A 58 4.53 5.56 -7.50
CA THR A 58 5.23 4.42 -8.08
C THR A 58 4.28 3.57 -8.92
N PHE A 59 3.07 3.34 -8.42
CA PHE A 59 2.07 2.57 -9.15
C PHE A 59 1.32 3.42 -10.18
N ASP A 60 1.52 4.73 -10.17
CA ASP A 60 0.84 5.65 -11.08
C ASP A 60 -0.67 5.58 -10.90
N VAL A 61 -1.10 5.63 -9.64
CA VAL A 61 -2.52 5.64 -9.30
C VAL A 61 -2.77 6.77 -8.31
N MET A 62 -4.03 7.10 -8.13
CA MET A 62 -4.42 8.06 -7.11
C MET A 62 -4.39 7.40 -5.75
N ILE A 63 -4.25 8.21 -4.70
CA ILE A 63 -4.20 7.68 -3.34
C ILE A 63 -5.47 6.89 -3.04
N GLU A 64 -6.62 7.36 -3.47
CA GLU A 64 -7.88 6.65 -3.21
C GLU A 64 -7.96 5.32 -3.95
N ASP A 65 -7.16 5.13 -5.00
CA ASP A 65 -7.08 3.82 -5.66
C ASP A 65 -6.15 2.87 -4.94
N LEU A 66 -5.22 3.40 -4.15
CA LEU A 66 -4.29 2.61 -3.38
C LEU A 66 -4.85 2.24 -2.02
N VAL A 67 -5.59 3.13 -1.40
CA VAL A 67 -6.06 2.98 -0.03
C VAL A 67 -7.52 2.55 -0.04
N GLU A 68 -7.78 1.44 0.64
CA GLU A 68 -9.15 0.96 0.82
C GLU A 68 -9.57 1.25 2.26
N ILE A 69 -10.66 1.98 2.43
CA ILE A 69 -11.18 2.26 3.76
C ILE A 69 -12.15 1.13 4.12
N LEU A 70 -11.86 0.46 5.24
CA LEU A 70 -12.66 -0.67 5.66
C LEU A 70 -13.78 -0.17 6.56
N GLU A 71 -15.00 -0.47 6.18
CA GLU A 71 -16.19 -0.08 6.94
C GLU A 71 -17.02 -1.29 7.19
N GLU A 72 -17.78 -1.23 8.28
CA GLU A 72 -18.70 -2.30 8.60
C GLU A 72 -20.09 -1.99 8.13
#